data_d39f6a29b79849ffa9a35604fd8262c8
#
_entry.id   d39f6a29b79849ffa9a35604fd8262c8
#
_cell.length_a   1.000
_cell.length_b   1.000
_cell.length_c   1.000
_cell.angle_alpha   90.00
_cell.angle_beta   90.00
_cell.angle_gamma   90.00
#
_symmetry.space_group_name_H-M   'P 1'
#
loop_
_entity.id
_entity.type
_entity.pdbx_description
1 polymer ?
#
loop_
_entity_poly.entity_id
_entity_poly.type
_entity_poly.pdbx_seq_one_letter_code
_entity_poly.pdbx_strand_id
1 'polypeptide(L)'
;MSKKETTREAESGLAVTIGEKEAEIKKKFGQPNRVDVSAYGYDWWIYNQNADSYFQLAMENGKVVSAYGIGDKVDISPFKVGQPIDEIYSSVYVEPSVDIETDGSSYRFELSEEDMNMRPIVKIGDIYAQLYLDKMTGTLSSVRFLNEETLLKQRPYELTYSGELMKVDELSEAEWSKVEEGNERQIFDISNIMRKRFNVPALQWDEQTAEVAYLHSYDMSDSDYFSHVSKTQGDLEDRLEKGKVTYHSAGENIAAEYVDAIAVMEGWLNSKGHRDTLLNKEFTHLGVGVYEKYYTQNFIKP
;
A
#
# COMPACT_ATOMS: atom_id res chain seq x y z
N MET A 1 14.11 -15.28 -32.84
CA MET A 1 13.28 -16.39 -32.36
C MET A 1 12.57 -15.88 -31.12
N SER A 2 11.30 -15.50 -31.25
CA SER A 2 10.46 -15.08 -30.13
C SER A 2 10.27 -16.27 -29.19
N LYS A 3 10.80 -16.22 -27.98
CA LYS A 3 10.39 -17.13 -26.91
C LYS A 3 8.94 -16.81 -26.63
N LYS A 4 8.01 -17.73 -26.94
CA LYS A 4 6.66 -17.70 -26.41
C LYS A 4 6.79 -17.69 -24.89
N GLU A 5 6.54 -16.54 -24.28
CA GLU A 5 6.28 -16.46 -22.85
C GLU A 5 5.08 -17.34 -22.54
N THR A 6 5.30 -18.42 -21.85
CA THR A 6 4.25 -19.12 -21.15
C THR A 6 3.93 -18.27 -19.93
N THR A 7 3.01 -17.32 -20.06
CA THR A 7 2.37 -16.65 -18.93
C THR A 7 1.78 -17.75 -18.04
N ARG A 8 2.42 -17.98 -16.88
CA ARG A 8 1.92 -18.94 -15.91
C ARG A 8 0.61 -18.37 -15.36
N GLU A 9 -0.49 -19.09 -15.54
CA GLU A 9 -1.74 -18.74 -14.87
C GLU A 9 -1.61 -19.02 -13.35
N ALA A 10 -2.25 -18.20 -12.55
CA ALA A 10 -2.36 -18.48 -11.12
C ALA A 10 -3.35 -19.63 -10.89
N GLU A 11 -2.97 -20.63 -10.14
CA GLU A 11 -3.77 -21.83 -9.87
C GLU A 11 -4.46 -21.80 -8.50
N SER A 12 -4.03 -20.91 -7.59
CA SER A 12 -4.57 -20.82 -6.23
C SER A 12 -4.33 -19.45 -5.59
N GLY A 13 -4.75 -19.29 -4.37
CA GLY A 13 -4.49 -18.14 -3.53
C GLY A 13 -5.34 -16.91 -3.85
N LEU A 14 -4.81 -15.74 -3.52
CA LEU A 14 -5.51 -14.48 -3.75
C LEU A 14 -5.60 -14.12 -5.24
N ALA A 15 -4.64 -14.52 -6.04
CA ALA A 15 -4.62 -14.22 -7.47
C ALA A 15 -5.88 -14.71 -8.21
N VAL A 16 -6.36 -15.89 -7.88
CA VAL A 16 -7.56 -16.47 -8.52
C VAL A 16 -8.87 -15.83 -8.05
N THR A 17 -8.82 -14.95 -7.06
CA THR A 17 -10.03 -14.22 -6.62
C THR A 17 -10.37 -13.06 -7.53
N ILE A 18 -9.43 -12.58 -8.35
CA ILE A 18 -9.69 -11.47 -9.28
C ILE A 18 -10.81 -11.87 -10.25
N GLY A 19 -11.86 -11.04 -10.32
CA GLY A 19 -13.06 -11.29 -11.10
C GLY A 19 -14.15 -12.10 -10.38
N GLU A 20 -13.85 -12.75 -9.23
CA GLU A 20 -14.87 -13.45 -8.44
C GLU A 20 -15.92 -12.47 -7.89
N LYS A 21 -17.15 -12.96 -7.78
CA LYS A 21 -18.27 -12.18 -7.25
C LYS A 21 -18.24 -12.11 -5.72
N GLU A 22 -18.79 -11.03 -5.20
CA GLU A 22 -18.99 -10.79 -3.76
C GLU A 22 -19.52 -12.02 -3.00
N ALA A 23 -20.55 -12.68 -3.56
CA ALA A 23 -21.17 -13.85 -2.93
C ALA A 23 -20.18 -15.02 -2.75
N GLU A 24 -19.29 -15.25 -3.72
CA GLU A 24 -18.28 -16.30 -3.65
C GLU A 24 -17.18 -15.93 -2.63
N ILE A 25 -16.79 -14.67 -2.58
CA ILE A 25 -15.83 -14.17 -1.59
C ILE A 25 -16.39 -14.33 -0.17
N LYS A 26 -17.65 -13.94 0.06
CA LYS A 26 -18.30 -14.11 1.37
C LYS A 26 -18.43 -15.57 1.77
N LYS A 27 -18.66 -16.45 0.82
CA LYS A 27 -18.71 -17.90 1.06
C LYS A 27 -17.34 -18.47 1.44
N LYS A 28 -16.25 -17.96 0.81
CA LYS A 28 -14.88 -18.44 0.98
C LYS A 28 -14.21 -17.89 2.24
N PHE A 29 -14.35 -16.60 2.50
CA PHE A 29 -13.63 -15.88 3.57
C PHE A 29 -14.53 -15.31 4.66
N GLY A 30 -15.84 -15.37 4.51
CA GLY A 30 -16.79 -14.68 5.40
C GLY A 30 -16.96 -13.20 5.07
N GLN A 31 -17.57 -12.47 6.00
CA GLN A 31 -17.67 -11.00 5.89
C GLN A 31 -16.31 -10.37 6.18
N PRO A 32 -15.97 -9.26 5.51
CA PRO A 32 -14.78 -8.50 5.88
C PRO A 32 -14.93 -7.93 7.30
N ASN A 33 -13.82 -7.75 7.99
CA ASN A 33 -13.79 -7.11 9.30
C ASN A 33 -14.08 -5.61 9.23
N ARG A 34 -13.68 -4.99 8.11
CA ARG A 34 -13.86 -3.56 7.83
C ARG A 34 -13.95 -3.36 6.31
N VAL A 35 -14.62 -2.29 5.90
CA VAL A 35 -14.67 -1.82 4.51
C VAL A 35 -14.13 -0.41 4.49
N ASP A 36 -13.08 -0.18 3.70
CA ASP A 36 -12.41 1.11 3.56
C ASP A 36 -12.59 1.61 2.13
N VAL A 37 -13.01 2.87 1.95
CA VAL A 37 -13.15 3.49 0.62
C VAL A 37 -11.77 3.75 0.02
N SER A 38 -11.62 3.55 -1.30
CA SER A 38 -10.42 3.94 -2.04
C SER A 38 -10.63 5.19 -2.89
N ALA A 39 -9.54 5.81 -3.32
CA ALA A 39 -9.58 6.93 -4.26
C ALA A 39 -9.79 6.48 -5.73
N TYR A 40 -10.05 5.20 -6.00
CA TYR A 40 -10.02 4.63 -7.36
C TYR A 40 -11.33 3.96 -7.79
N GLY A 41 -12.44 4.23 -7.05
CA GLY A 41 -13.77 3.74 -7.40
C GLY A 41 -14.07 2.31 -6.93
N TYR A 42 -13.25 1.72 -6.10
CA TYR A 42 -13.49 0.44 -5.43
C TYR A 42 -13.41 0.59 -3.91
N ASP A 43 -13.96 -0.37 -3.19
CA ASP A 43 -13.84 -0.46 -1.72
C ASP A 43 -12.90 -1.60 -1.34
N TRP A 44 -11.99 -1.34 -0.40
CA TRP A 44 -11.15 -2.36 0.20
C TRP A 44 -11.93 -3.13 1.27
N TRP A 45 -12.10 -4.43 1.07
CA TRP A 45 -12.57 -5.37 2.08
C TRP A 45 -11.39 -5.90 2.86
N ILE A 46 -11.31 -5.53 4.13
CA ILE A 46 -10.18 -5.82 5.00
C ILE A 46 -10.45 -7.09 5.80
N TYR A 47 -9.52 -8.05 5.75
CA TYR A 47 -9.53 -9.28 6.53
C TYR A 47 -8.32 -9.27 7.47
N ASN A 48 -8.50 -8.71 8.67
CA ASN A 48 -7.45 -8.47 9.66
C ASN A 48 -7.65 -9.18 11.01
N GLN A 49 -8.39 -10.29 11.03
CA GLN A 49 -8.59 -11.08 12.25
C GLN A 49 -7.28 -11.51 12.89
N ASN A 50 -6.24 -11.72 12.09
CA ASN A 50 -4.93 -12.19 12.51
C ASN A 50 -3.86 -11.60 11.60
N ALA A 51 -2.80 -11.05 12.17
CA ALA A 51 -1.69 -10.47 11.42
C ALA A 51 -1.04 -11.45 10.44
N ASP A 52 -0.95 -12.75 10.80
CA ASP A 52 -0.38 -13.77 9.90
C ASP A 52 -1.28 -14.08 8.70
N SER A 53 -2.55 -13.73 8.77
CA SER A 53 -3.56 -14.01 7.75
C SER A 53 -4.16 -12.72 7.16
N TYR A 54 -3.45 -11.60 7.29
CA TYR A 54 -3.94 -10.33 6.80
C TYR A 54 -3.90 -10.25 5.27
N PHE A 55 -5.03 -9.92 4.69
CA PHE A 55 -5.18 -9.61 3.28
C PHE A 55 -6.32 -8.60 3.05
N GLN A 56 -6.34 -8.01 1.87
CA GLN A 56 -7.37 -7.07 1.42
C GLN A 56 -7.86 -7.48 0.04
N LEU A 57 -9.16 -7.31 -0.23
CA LEU A 57 -9.78 -7.49 -1.54
C LEU A 57 -10.46 -6.19 -1.97
N ALA A 58 -10.08 -5.65 -3.11
CA ALA A 58 -10.74 -4.49 -3.69
C ALA A 58 -11.99 -4.92 -4.45
N MET A 59 -13.12 -4.38 -4.05
CA MET A 59 -14.43 -4.71 -4.62
C MET A 59 -14.95 -3.54 -5.46
N GLU A 60 -15.20 -3.78 -6.74
CA GLU A 60 -15.84 -2.82 -7.64
C GLU A 60 -16.96 -3.51 -8.41
N ASN A 61 -18.14 -2.89 -8.46
CA ASN A 61 -19.33 -3.44 -9.14
C ASN A 61 -19.64 -4.90 -8.76
N GLY A 62 -19.43 -5.26 -7.48
CA GLY A 62 -19.69 -6.60 -6.93
C GLY A 62 -18.69 -7.68 -7.36
N LYS A 63 -17.52 -7.29 -7.86
CA LYS A 63 -16.42 -8.20 -8.24
C LYS A 63 -15.10 -7.76 -7.62
N VAL A 64 -14.21 -8.71 -7.39
CA VAL A 64 -12.83 -8.42 -6.98
C VAL A 64 -12.04 -7.87 -8.16
N VAL A 65 -11.43 -6.69 -7.98
CA VAL A 65 -10.58 -6.03 -9.00
C VAL A 65 -9.12 -5.97 -8.61
N SER A 66 -8.83 -6.05 -7.30
CA SER A 66 -7.47 -6.17 -6.77
C SER A 66 -7.47 -7.00 -5.49
N ALA A 67 -6.34 -7.64 -5.18
CA ALA A 67 -6.14 -8.41 -3.97
C ALA A 67 -4.71 -8.18 -3.45
N TYR A 68 -4.58 -7.87 -2.16
CA TYR A 68 -3.29 -7.64 -1.50
C TYR A 68 -3.09 -8.63 -0.36
N GLY A 69 -1.91 -9.25 -0.30
CA GLY A 69 -1.54 -10.18 0.73
C GLY A 69 -0.16 -9.88 1.33
N ILE A 70 -0.11 -9.73 2.66
CA ILE A 70 1.12 -9.48 3.43
C ILE A 70 1.30 -10.47 4.58
N GLY A 71 0.24 -11.10 5.05
CA GLY A 71 0.33 -12.09 6.14
C GLY A 71 1.11 -13.34 5.72
N ASP A 72 1.98 -13.84 6.60
CA ASP A 72 2.89 -14.97 6.30
C ASP A 72 2.15 -16.28 5.98
N LYS A 73 0.86 -16.40 6.37
CA LYS A 73 -0.01 -17.56 6.10
C LYS A 73 -0.99 -17.35 4.95
N VAL A 74 -0.96 -16.17 4.31
CA VAL A 74 -1.81 -15.88 3.16
C VAL A 74 -1.26 -16.59 1.93
N ASP A 75 -2.11 -17.29 1.21
CA ASP A 75 -1.75 -17.89 -0.07
C ASP A 75 -1.72 -16.80 -1.16
N ILE A 76 -0.52 -16.38 -1.51
CA ILE A 76 -0.23 -15.42 -2.58
C ILE A 76 0.42 -16.10 -3.80
N SER A 77 0.09 -17.39 -4.04
CA SER A 77 0.61 -18.15 -5.17
C SER A 77 0.51 -17.36 -6.50
N PRO A 78 1.54 -17.46 -7.36
CA PRO A 78 2.67 -18.41 -7.32
C PRO A 78 3.84 -17.95 -6.44
N PHE A 79 3.71 -16.88 -5.68
CA PHE A 79 4.72 -16.32 -4.79
C PHE A 79 4.48 -16.73 -3.34
N LYS A 80 5.45 -16.41 -2.46
CA LYS A 80 5.35 -16.60 -1.03
C LYS A 80 6.00 -15.45 -0.28
N VAL A 81 5.35 -14.94 0.77
CA VAL A 81 5.95 -13.95 1.68
C VAL A 81 7.27 -14.51 2.25
N GLY A 82 8.31 -13.70 2.24
CA GLY A 82 9.67 -14.12 2.64
C GLY A 82 10.44 -14.90 1.58
N GLN A 83 9.89 -15.13 0.37
CA GLN A 83 10.60 -15.76 -0.74
C GLN A 83 11.82 -14.92 -1.13
N PRO A 84 13.02 -15.55 -1.31
CA PRO A 84 14.21 -14.83 -1.78
C PRO A 84 14.00 -14.17 -3.14
N ILE A 85 14.49 -12.94 -3.29
CA ILE A 85 14.37 -12.16 -4.54
C ILE A 85 15.01 -12.90 -5.73
N ASP A 86 16.15 -13.56 -5.53
CA ASP A 86 16.85 -14.32 -6.58
C ASP A 86 15.99 -15.48 -7.10
N GLU A 87 15.22 -16.15 -6.25
CA GLU A 87 14.27 -17.18 -6.65
C GLU A 87 13.12 -16.60 -7.48
N ILE A 88 12.64 -15.41 -7.13
CA ILE A 88 11.60 -14.71 -7.89
C ILE A 88 12.10 -14.42 -9.30
N TYR A 89 13.24 -13.73 -9.43
CA TYR A 89 13.80 -13.39 -10.74
C TYR A 89 14.25 -14.59 -11.56
N SER A 90 14.46 -15.75 -10.91
CA SER A 90 14.71 -17.01 -11.62
C SER A 90 13.44 -17.68 -12.14
N SER A 91 12.27 -17.35 -11.57
CA SER A 91 10.98 -17.97 -11.88
C SER A 91 10.09 -17.14 -12.80
N VAL A 92 10.25 -15.82 -12.78
CA VAL A 92 9.47 -14.86 -13.60
C VAL A 92 10.40 -13.90 -14.32
N TYR A 93 10.01 -13.52 -15.52
CA TYR A 93 10.69 -12.46 -16.25
C TYR A 93 10.00 -11.13 -15.95
N VAL A 94 10.78 -10.16 -15.48
CA VAL A 94 10.32 -8.80 -15.21
C VAL A 94 10.77 -7.90 -16.35
N GLU A 95 9.82 -7.27 -17.03
CA GLU A 95 10.11 -6.32 -18.09
C GLU A 95 10.22 -4.90 -17.51
N PRO A 96 11.08 -4.04 -18.07
CA PRO A 96 11.19 -2.64 -17.65
C PRO A 96 10.00 -1.80 -18.14
N SER A 97 9.11 -2.36 -18.94
CA SER A 97 7.88 -1.68 -19.39
C SER A 97 6.73 -2.68 -19.56
N VAL A 98 5.51 -2.18 -19.37
CA VAL A 98 4.27 -2.94 -19.56
C VAL A 98 3.39 -2.19 -20.55
N ASP A 99 3.08 -2.83 -21.68
CA ASP A 99 2.18 -2.29 -22.69
C ASP A 99 0.77 -2.86 -22.49
N ILE A 100 -0.23 -1.98 -22.57
CA ILE A 100 -1.65 -2.30 -22.43
C ILE A 100 -2.40 -1.65 -23.59
N GLU A 101 -3.24 -2.43 -24.28
CA GLU A 101 -4.11 -1.94 -25.35
C GLU A 101 -5.56 -2.26 -24.99
N THR A 102 -6.39 -1.24 -24.84
CA THR A 102 -7.81 -1.39 -24.51
C THR A 102 -8.64 -0.22 -25.06
N ASP A 103 -9.84 -0.50 -25.53
CA ASP A 103 -10.82 0.48 -26.02
C ASP A 103 -10.29 1.50 -27.03
N GLY A 104 -9.37 1.07 -27.91
CA GLY A 104 -8.78 1.94 -28.94
C GLY A 104 -7.71 2.89 -28.41
N SER A 105 -7.33 2.76 -27.14
CA SER A 105 -6.22 3.48 -26.51
C SER A 105 -5.05 2.52 -26.24
N SER A 106 -3.84 3.06 -26.22
CA SER A 106 -2.64 2.33 -25.84
C SER A 106 -1.94 3.03 -24.70
N TYR A 107 -1.44 2.24 -23.75
CA TYR A 107 -0.77 2.69 -22.53
C TYR A 107 0.54 1.96 -22.39
N ARG A 108 1.59 2.66 -21.93
CA ARG A 108 2.87 2.07 -21.62
C ARG A 108 3.33 2.56 -20.28
N PHE A 109 3.43 1.66 -19.32
CA PHE A 109 4.12 1.90 -18.07
C PHE A 109 5.61 1.68 -18.23
N GLU A 110 6.41 2.60 -17.72
CA GLU A 110 7.87 2.48 -17.65
C GLU A 110 8.30 2.35 -16.19
N LEU A 111 9.06 1.31 -15.89
CA LEU A 111 9.58 1.04 -14.56
C LEU A 111 10.98 1.64 -14.45
N SER A 112 11.18 2.54 -13.50
CA SER A 112 12.50 3.02 -13.14
C SER A 112 13.38 1.89 -12.57
N GLU A 113 14.67 2.13 -12.42
CA GLU A 113 15.56 1.19 -11.73
C GLU A 113 15.08 0.94 -10.28
N GLU A 114 14.55 1.96 -9.62
CA GLU A 114 13.99 1.86 -8.28
C GLU A 114 12.72 0.99 -8.27
N ASP A 115 11.82 1.16 -9.23
CA ASP A 115 10.63 0.32 -9.37
C ASP A 115 11.01 -1.15 -9.59
N MET A 116 11.98 -1.40 -10.47
CA MET A 116 12.48 -2.76 -10.71
C MET A 116 13.08 -3.41 -9.47
N ASN A 117 13.69 -2.64 -8.56
CA ASN A 117 14.32 -3.15 -7.35
C ASN A 117 13.40 -3.26 -6.15
N MET A 118 12.27 -2.52 -6.12
CA MET A 118 11.40 -2.47 -4.93
C MET A 118 9.97 -2.92 -5.18
N ARG A 119 9.43 -2.67 -6.39
CA ARG A 119 8.03 -2.95 -6.71
C ARG A 119 7.82 -3.36 -8.18
N PRO A 120 8.61 -4.34 -8.70
CA PRO A 120 8.40 -4.79 -10.08
C PRO A 120 6.99 -5.34 -10.28
N ILE A 121 6.52 -5.29 -11.52
CA ILE A 121 5.22 -5.83 -11.91
C ILE A 121 5.42 -6.93 -12.96
N VAL A 122 4.65 -8.01 -12.83
CA VAL A 122 4.66 -9.13 -13.78
C VAL A 122 3.25 -9.48 -14.21
N LYS A 123 3.08 -9.87 -15.45
CA LYS A 123 1.81 -10.38 -15.97
C LYS A 123 1.67 -11.86 -15.65
N ILE A 124 0.51 -12.26 -15.11
CA ILE A 124 0.16 -13.64 -14.75
C ILE A 124 -1.21 -13.94 -15.37
N GLY A 125 -1.23 -14.65 -16.51
CA GLY A 125 -2.47 -14.81 -17.27
C GLY A 125 -3.05 -13.44 -17.69
N ASP A 126 -4.28 -13.16 -17.26
CA ASP A 126 -5.00 -11.92 -17.57
C ASP A 126 -4.90 -10.86 -16.48
N ILE A 127 -4.09 -11.10 -15.44
CA ILE A 127 -3.90 -10.17 -14.31
C ILE A 127 -2.44 -9.75 -14.17
N TYR A 128 -2.20 -8.77 -13.33
CA TYR A 128 -0.87 -8.28 -12.97
C TYR A 128 -0.58 -8.56 -11.50
N ALA A 129 0.67 -8.89 -11.19
CA ALA A 129 1.19 -9.00 -9.83
C ALA A 129 2.28 -7.95 -9.61
N GLN A 130 2.01 -6.97 -8.75
CA GLN A 130 2.99 -6.02 -8.26
C GLN A 130 3.66 -6.63 -7.02
N LEU A 131 4.97 -6.88 -7.13
CA LEU A 131 5.74 -7.56 -6.10
C LEU A 131 6.45 -6.53 -5.24
N TYR A 132 6.09 -6.42 -3.97
CA TYR A 132 6.79 -5.54 -3.05
C TYR A 132 7.98 -6.26 -2.43
N LEU A 133 9.18 -5.84 -2.81
CA LEU A 133 10.44 -6.44 -2.40
C LEU A 133 11.05 -5.67 -1.23
N ASP A 134 11.39 -6.35 -0.15
CA ASP A 134 12.21 -5.79 0.92
C ASP A 134 13.69 -5.93 0.54
N LYS A 135 14.27 -4.87 -0.03
CA LYS A 135 15.67 -4.87 -0.48
C LYS A 135 16.70 -5.04 0.64
N MET A 136 16.30 -4.76 1.89
CA MET A 136 17.21 -4.86 3.04
C MET A 136 17.31 -6.31 3.55
N THR A 137 16.24 -7.09 3.42
CA THR A 137 16.26 -8.53 3.74
C THR A 137 16.51 -9.42 2.52
N GLY A 138 16.35 -8.86 1.30
CA GLY A 138 16.47 -9.63 0.07
C GLY A 138 15.30 -10.59 -0.16
N THR A 139 14.09 -10.25 0.34
CA THR A 139 12.92 -11.14 0.29
C THR A 139 11.65 -10.40 -0.16
N LEU A 140 10.65 -11.16 -0.60
CA LEU A 140 9.32 -10.64 -0.90
C LEU A 140 8.60 -10.20 0.37
N SER A 141 8.22 -8.94 0.45
CA SER A 141 7.44 -8.39 1.55
C SER A 141 5.95 -8.72 1.42
N SER A 142 5.38 -8.46 0.25
CA SER A 142 3.95 -8.62 -0.03
C SER A 142 3.68 -8.63 -1.54
N VAL A 143 2.45 -8.94 -1.92
CA VAL A 143 2.02 -8.91 -3.33
C VAL A 143 0.66 -8.24 -3.45
N ARG A 144 0.52 -7.40 -4.48
CA ARG A 144 -0.77 -6.89 -4.94
C ARG A 144 -1.07 -7.50 -6.31
N PHE A 145 -2.13 -8.27 -6.41
CA PHE A 145 -2.73 -8.70 -7.67
C PHE A 145 -3.78 -7.69 -8.10
N LEU A 146 -3.87 -7.42 -9.40
CA LEU A 146 -4.86 -6.46 -9.93
C LEU A 146 -5.19 -6.78 -11.38
N ASN A 147 -6.41 -6.43 -11.78
CA ASN A 147 -6.79 -6.44 -13.17
C ASN A 147 -6.22 -5.23 -13.91
N GLU A 148 -6.31 -5.23 -15.22
CA GLU A 148 -5.79 -4.20 -16.11
C GLU A 148 -6.40 -2.82 -15.84
N GLU A 149 -7.72 -2.75 -15.66
CA GLU A 149 -8.43 -1.50 -15.42
C GLU A 149 -7.97 -0.82 -14.11
N THR A 150 -7.80 -1.61 -13.04
CA THR A 150 -7.31 -1.09 -11.75
C THR A 150 -5.87 -0.59 -11.86
N LEU A 151 -5.01 -1.29 -12.61
CA LEU A 151 -3.64 -0.82 -12.87
C LEU A 151 -3.65 0.53 -13.60
N LEU A 152 -4.50 0.69 -14.61
CA LEU A 152 -4.65 1.95 -15.36
C LEU A 152 -5.25 3.07 -14.51
N LYS A 153 -6.14 2.77 -13.56
CA LYS A 153 -6.68 3.76 -12.60
C LYS A 153 -5.63 4.23 -11.60
N GLN A 154 -4.84 3.32 -11.05
CA GLN A 154 -3.84 3.62 -10.02
C GLN A 154 -2.60 4.32 -10.55
N ARG A 155 -2.15 3.98 -11.76
CA ARG A 155 -0.93 4.54 -12.40
C ARG A 155 0.27 4.54 -11.45
N PRO A 156 0.71 3.37 -10.98
CA PRO A 156 1.77 3.31 -9.97
C PRO A 156 3.17 3.57 -10.54
N TYR A 157 3.32 3.66 -11.84
CA TYR A 157 4.57 3.89 -12.56
C TYR A 157 4.42 5.05 -13.53
N GLU A 158 5.54 5.50 -14.12
CA GLU A 158 5.51 6.48 -15.20
C GLU A 158 4.68 5.95 -16.37
N LEU A 159 3.79 6.78 -16.90
CA LEU A 159 2.82 6.38 -17.92
C LEU A 159 2.91 7.27 -19.15
N THR A 160 3.12 6.64 -20.31
CA THR A 160 2.84 7.25 -21.62
C THR A 160 1.61 6.61 -22.24
N TYR A 161 0.80 7.38 -22.96
CA TYR A 161 -0.41 6.87 -23.57
C TYR A 161 -0.74 7.56 -24.90
N SER A 162 -1.55 6.87 -25.71
CA SER A 162 -2.16 7.41 -26.93
C SER A 162 -3.65 7.03 -26.93
N GLY A 163 -4.51 7.98 -27.27
CA GLY A 163 -5.96 7.85 -27.14
C GLY A 163 -6.49 8.54 -25.90
N GLU A 164 -7.50 7.97 -25.24
CA GLU A 164 -8.10 8.52 -24.03
C GLU A 164 -7.42 7.98 -22.78
N LEU A 165 -7.10 8.88 -21.84
CA LEU A 165 -6.59 8.48 -20.53
C LEU A 165 -7.74 7.92 -19.66
N MET A 166 -7.55 6.72 -19.10
CA MET A 166 -8.48 6.15 -18.12
C MET A 166 -8.74 7.16 -17.00
N LYS A 167 -10.00 7.54 -16.80
CA LYS A 167 -10.40 8.53 -15.78
C LYS A 167 -10.76 7.83 -14.47
N VAL A 168 -10.45 8.49 -13.39
CA VAL A 168 -10.97 8.22 -12.06
C VAL A 168 -11.87 9.40 -11.71
N ASP A 169 -13.02 9.15 -11.10
CA ASP A 169 -13.94 10.21 -10.70
C ASP A 169 -13.27 11.13 -9.66
N GLU A 170 -13.54 12.43 -9.78
CA GLU A 170 -13.10 13.40 -8.78
C GLU A 170 -13.89 13.20 -7.50
N LEU A 171 -13.18 13.13 -6.38
CA LEU A 171 -13.78 12.94 -5.07
C LEU A 171 -14.15 14.28 -4.44
N SER A 172 -15.31 14.34 -3.79
CA SER A 172 -15.68 15.43 -2.90
C SER A 172 -14.86 15.37 -1.60
N GLU A 173 -14.81 16.46 -0.84
CA GLU A 173 -14.15 16.50 0.49
C GLU A 173 -14.66 15.38 1.43
N ALA A 174 -15.97 15.09 1.40
CA ALA A 174 -16.58 14.05 2.24
C ALA A 174 -16.18 12.63 1.80
N GLU A 175 -15.88 12.41 0.53
CA GLU A 175 -15.36 11.15 0.01
C GLU A 175 -13.88 11.02 0.34
N TRP A 176 -13.09 12.08 0.16
CA TRP A 176 -11.70 12.13 0.59
C TRP A 176 -11.54 11.79 2.07
N SER A 177 -12.34 12.39 2.95
CA SER A 177 -12.28 12.09 4.38
C SER A 177 -12.45 10.59 4.71
N LYS A 178 -13.27 9.87 3.93
CA LYS A 178 -13.42 8.41 4.09
C LYS A 178 -12.21 7.65 3.57
N VAL A 179 -11.63 8.09 2.45
CA VAL A 179 -10.40 7.52 1.89
C VAL A 179 -9.25 7.69 2.86
N GLU A 180 -9.11 8.87 3.45
CA GLU A 180 -8.10 9.21 4.45
C GLU A 180 -8.21 8.32 5.68
N GLU A 181 -9.41 8.23 6.28
CA GLU A 181 -9.69 7.33 7.42
C GLU A 181 -9.34 5.87 7.09
N GLY A 182 -9.70 5.41 5.90
CA GLY A 182 -9.36 4.07 5.43
C GLY A 182 -7.85 3.84 5.34
N ASN A 183 -7.13 4.78 4.74
CA ASN A 183 -5.66 4.72 4.61
C ASN A 183 -4.97 4.74 5.98
N GLU A 184 -5.41 5.60 6.91
CA GLU A 184 -4.86 5.67 8.27
C GLU A 184 -4.95 4.32 9.00
N ARG A 185 -6.11 3.68 8.94
CA ARG A 185 -6.35 2.36 9.54
C ARG A 185 -5.55 1.26 8.88
N GLN A 186 -5.41 1.27 7.56
CA GLN A 186 -4.59 0.32 6.82
C GLN A 186 -3.10 0.50 7.14
N ILE A 187 -2.60 1.74 7.22
CA ILE A 187 -1.23 2.04 7.63
C ILE A 187 -0.97 1.51 9.04
N PHE A 188 -1.89 1.70 9.97
CA PHE A 188 -1.77 1.18 11.33
C PHE A 188 -1.72 -0.36 11.36
N ASP A 189 -2.64 -1.03 10.64
CA ASP A 189 -2.68 -2.48 10.54
C ASP A 189 -1.37 -3.03 9.96
N ILE A 190 -0.92 -2.50 8.82
CA ILE A 190 0.29 -2.95 8.11
C ILE A 190 1.55 -2.67 8.95
N SER A 191 1.62 -1.52 9.66
CA SER A 191 2.71 -1.22 10.59
C SER A 191 2.88 -2.31 11.63
N ASN A 192 1.80 -2.78 12.24
CA ASN A 192 1.82 -3.83 13.25
C ASN A 192 2.15 -5.21 12.67
N ILE A 193 1.76 -5.49 11.43
CA ILE A 193 2.16 -6.72 10.72
C ILE A 193 3.67 -6.72 10.45
N MET A 194 4.21 -5.61 9.94
CA MET A 194 5.64 -5.46 9.70
C MET A 194 6.44 -5.57 11.00
N ARG A 195 6.01 -4.88 12.06
CA ARG A 195 6.65 -4.97 13.39
C ARG A 195 6.65 -6.41 13.92
N LYS A 196 5.54 -7.13 13.82
CA LYS A 196 5.47 -8.55 14.21
C LYS A 196 6.47 -9.40 13.42
N ARG A 197 6.57 -9.22 12.10
CA ARG A 197 7.51 -9.93 11.23
C ARG A 197 8.95 -9.75 11.69
N PHE A 198 9.31 -8.57 12.18
CA PHE A 198 10.64 -8.25 12.70
C PHE A 198 10.78 -8.44 14.23
N ASN A 199 9.85 -9.15 14.88
CA ASN A 199 9.84 -9.42 16.32
C ASN A 199 9.91 -8.12 17.17
N VAL A 200 9.18 -7.10 16.75
CA VAL A 200 8.99 -5.84 17.45
C VAL A 200 7.57 -5.81 18.03
N PRO A 201 7.37 -5.37 19.28
CA PRO A 201 6.05 -5.27 19.89
C PRO A 201 5.08 -4.42 19.06
N ALA A 202 3.80 -4.79 19.05
CA ALA A 202 2.77 -4.02 18.38
C ALA A 202 2.57 -2.66 19.05
N LEU A 203 2.21 -1.67 18.21
CA LEU A 203 1.83 -0.32 18.62
C LEU A 203 0.35 -0.27 18.99
N GLN A 204 -0.01 0.60 19.91
CA GLN A 204 -1.37 1.00 20.19
C GLN A 204 -1.70 2.27 19.41
N TRP A 205 -2.95 2.38 18.97
CA TRP A 205 -3.43 3.62 18.37
C TRP A 205 -3.53 4.73 19.41
N ASP A 206 -3.06 5.92 19.05
CA ASP A 206 -3.21 7.13 19.89
C ASP A 206 -3.88 8.24 19.10
N GLU A 207 -5.10 8.59 19.52
CA GLU A 207 -5.95 9.53 18.79
C GLU A 207 -5.38 10.95 18.78
N GLN A 208 -4.79 11.42 19.91
CA GLN A 208 -4.20 12.76 19.94
C GLN A 208 -2.99 12.87 19.02
N THR A 209 -2.17 11.82 18.99
CA THR A 209 -1.02 11.75 18.09
C THR A 209 -1.46 11.64 16.63
N ALA A 210 -2.58 10.96 16.34
CA ALA A 210 -3.16 10.88 15.00
C ALA A 210 -3.64 12.24 14.51
N GLU A 211 -4.31 13.02 15.35
CA GLU A 211 -4.72 14.39 15.02
C GLU A 211 -3.51 15.28 14.68
N VAL A 212 -2.42 15.18 15.45
CA VAL A 212 -1.17 15.92 15.15
C VAL A 212 -0.58 15.50 13.80
N ALA A 213 -0.61 14.20 13.48
CA ALA A 213 -0.15 13.66 12.21
C ALA A 213 -1.02 14.14 11.03
N TYR A 214 -2.34 14.13 11.20
CA TYR A 214 -3.29 14.64 10.19
C TYR A 214 -3.06 16.12 9.89
N LEU A 215 -2.96 16.95 10.93
CA LEU A 215 -2.69 18.39 10.77
C LEU A 215 -1.37 18.67 10.06
N HIS A 216 -0.36 17.80 10.21
CA HIS A 216 0.89 17.95 9.48
C HIS A 216 0.76 17.54 8.01
N SER A 217 0.04 16.46 7.71
CA SER A 217 -0.27 16.06 6.32
C SER A 217 -1.09 17.14 5.60
N TYR A 218 -2.09 17.71 6.28
CA TYR A 218 -2.86 18.84 5.79
C TYR A 218 -1.99 20.07 5.52
N ASP A 219 -1.12 20.47 6.47
CA ASP A 219 -0.25 21.64 6.35
C ASP A 219 0.76 21.49 5.19
N MET A 220 1.30 20.29 4.99
CA MET A 220 2.17 20.00 3.86
C MET A 220 1.45 20.16 2.52
N SER A 221 0.19 19.70 2.43
CA SER A 221 -0.64 19.82 1.23
C SER A 221 -1.07 21.26 0.98
N ASP A 222 -1.64 21.93 1.98
CA ASP A 222 -2.18 23.28 1.87
C ASP A 222 -1.12 24.35 1.56
N SER A 223 0.09 24.15 2.11
CA SER A 223 1.21 25.08 1.94
C SER A 223 2.21 24.67 0.86
N ASP A 224 1.92 23.63 0.08
CA ASP A 224 2.73 23.09 -1.02
C ASP A 224 4.22 22.93 -0.63
N TYR A 225 4.46 22.10 0.38
CA TYR A 225 5.83 21.72 0.78
C TYR A 225 5.89 20.27 1.30
N PHE A 226 7.09 19.72 1.37
CA PHE A 226 7.35 18.40 1.94
C PHE A 226 8.56 18.46 2.88
N SER A 227 8.33 18.43 4.19
CA SER A 227 9.37 18.52 5.21
C SER A 227 8.86 18.06 6.58
N HIS A 228 9.75 17.51 7.40
CA HIS A 228 9.50 17.26 8.83
C HIS A 228 9.28 18.54 9.67
N VAL A 229 9.71 19.69 9.17
CA VAL A 229 9.57 20.97 9.84
C VAL A 229 8.57 21.84 9.09
N SER A 230 7.46 22.14 9.73
CA SER A 230 6.46 23.09 9.25
C SER A 230 6.94 24.53 9.44
N LYS A 231 6.68 25.37 8.46
CA LYS A 231 6.98 26.80 8.54
C LYS A 231 6.10 27.54 9.56
N THR A 232 4.91 26.98 9.86
CA THR A 232 3.90 27.61 10.71
C THR A 232 3.72 26.88 12.05
N GLN A 233 3.94 25.56 12.06
CA GLN A 233 3.68 24.69 13.19
C GLN A 233 4.95 24.20 13.92
N GLY A 234 6.13 24.41 13.32
CA GLY A 234 7.41 24.00 13.88
C GLY A 234 7.78 22.55 13.57
N ASP A 235 8.66 21.99 14.35
CA ASP A 235 9.08 20.59 14.23
C ASP A 235 8.08 19.63 14.91
N LEU A 236 8.42 18.33 14.98
CA LEU A 236 7.55 17.33 15.60
C LEU A 236 7.26 17.62 17.07
N GLU A 237 8.28 18.08 17.83
CA GLU A 237 8.14 18.41 19.26
C GLU A 237 7.14 19.56 19.45
N ASP A 238 7.30 20.65 18.68
CA ASP A 238 6.38 21.80 18.68
C ASP A 238 4.94 21.37 18.39
N ARG A 239 4.75 20.50 17.41
CA ARG A 239 3.42 20.01 17.00
C ARG A 239 2.78 19.13 18.08
N LEU A 240 3.55 18.20 18.67
CA LEU A 240 3.07 17.33 19.75
C LEU A 240 2.73 18.14 21.00
N GLU A 241 3.54 19.17 21.35
CA GLU A 241 3.27 20.08 22.48
C GLU A 241 1.95 20.85 22.26
N LYS A 242 1.76 21.43 21.06
CA LYS A 242 0.49 22.10 20.68
C LYS A 242 -0.70 21.15 20.75
N GLY A 243 -0.54 19.90 20.31
CA GLY A 243 -1.53 18.83 20.40
C GLY A 243 -1.72 18.30 21.82
N LYS A 244 -0.96 18.78 22.81
CA LYS A 244 -0.99 18.34 24.22
C LYS A 244 -0.71 16.84 24.38
N VAL A 245 0.07 16.27 23.47
CA VAL A 245 0.51 14.88 23.55
C VAL A 245 1.61 14.77 24.60
N THR A 246 1.45 13.84 25.54
CA THR A 246 2.48 13.56 26.55
C THR A 246 3.33 12.39 26.10
N TYR A 247 4.64 12.55 26.05
CA TYR A 247 5.56 11.51 25.62
C TYR A 247 6.96 11.66 26.24
N HIS A 248 7.72 10.58 26.25
CA HIS A 248 9.14 10.55 26.61
C HIS A 248 10.06 10.54 25.37
N SER A 249 9.61 9.93 24.30
CA SER A 249 10.31 9.91 23.02
C SER A 249 9.31 9.89 21.87
N ALA A 250 9.66 10.53 20.77
CA ALA A 250 8.85 10.59 19.56
C ALA A 250 9.70 10.36 18.31
N GLY A 251 9.04 9.96 17.22
CA GLY A 251 9.61 9.82 15.90
C GLY A 251 8.55 10.00 14.83
N GLU A 252 8.96 10.36 13.61
CA GLU A 252 8.04 10.65 12.53
C GLU A 252 8.52 10.02 11.22
N ASN A 253 7.58 9.49 10.45
CA ASN A 253 7.72 9.16 9.05
C ASN A 253 6.73 10.00 8.25
N ILE A 254 7.19 10.63 7.17
CA ILE A 254 6.33 11.34 6.22
C ILE A 254 6.51 10.79 4.83
N ALA A 255 5.47 10.87 4.01
CA ALA A 255 5.51 10.53 2.59
C ALA A 255 4.47 11.35 1.81
N ALA A 256 4.69 11.48 0.50
CA ALA A 256 3.74 12.12 -0.41
C ALA A 256 3.69 11.37 -1.74
N GLU A 257 2.59 11.58 -2.49
CA GLU A 257 2.38 11.11 -3.87
C GLU A 257 2.31 9.57 -4.04
N TYR A 258 2.21 8.81 -2.96
CA TYR A 258 1.91 7.37 -3.06
C TYR A 258 0.46 7.13 -3.47
N VAL A 259 0.21 6.01 -4.15
CA VAL A 259 -1.13 5.67 -4.61
C VAL A 259 -2.08 5.34 -3.46
N ASP A 260 -1.60 4.71 -2.38
CA ASP A 260 -2.40 4.33 -1.21
C ASP A 260 -1.53 3.89 -0.01
N ALA A 261 -2.20 3.46 1.07
CA ALA A 261 -1.59 2.94 2.29
C ALA A 261 -0.60 1.79 2.05
N ILE A 262 -0.91 0.88 1.14
CA ILE A 262 -0.05 -0.27 0.83
C ILE A 262 1.28 0.22 0.25
N ALA A 263 1.19 1.09 -0.75
CA ALA A 263 2.38 1.59 -1.45
C ALA A 263 3.28 2.41 -0.52
N VAL A 264 2.70 3.28 0.32
CA VAL A 264 3.49 4.10 1.25
C VAL A 264 4.19 3.26 2.31
N MET A 265 3.52 2.23 2.85
CA MET A 265 4.11 1.34 3.86
C MET A 265 5.30 0.55 3.32
N GLU A 266 5.20 0.05 2.10
CA GLU A 266 6.29 -0.64 1.43
C GLU A 266 7.45 0.32 1.05
N GLY A 267 7.14 1.58 0.73
CA GLY A 267 8.12 2.64 0.54
C GLY A 267 8.89 2.94 1.83
N TRP A 268 8.20 3.13 2.95
CA TRP A 268 8.84 3.36 4.25
C TRP A 268 9.68 2.16 4.69
N LEU A 269 9.24 0.92 4.45
CA LEU A 269 10.01 -0.28 4.78
C LEU A 269 11.35 -0.32 4.03
N ASN A 270 11.40 0.19 2.81
CA ASN A 270 12.59 0.21 1.95
C ASN A 270 13.48 1.44 2.13
N SER A 271 13.10 2.39 2.97
CA SER A 271 13.91 3.56 3.33
C SER A 271 14.53 3.37 4.73
N LYS A 272 15.87 3.41 4.82
CA LYS A 272 16.56 3.08 6.08
C LYS A 272 16.06 3.92 7.26
N GLY A 273 15.94 5.22 7.12
CA GLY A 273 15.49 6.12 8.20
C GLY A 273 14.06 5.83 8.64
N HIS A 274 13.14 5.68 7.67
CA HIS A 274 11.75 5.37 7.95
C HIS A 274 11.58 3.97 8.57
N ARG A 275 12.32 2.98 8.07
CA ARG A 275 12.34 1.63 8.61
C ARG A 275 12.85 1.60 10.06
N ASP A 276 13.94 2.31 10.35
CA ASP A 276 14.51 2.38 11.69
C ASP A 276 13.48 2.98 12.68
N THR A 277 12.70 3.98 12.26
CA THR A 277 11.60 4.57 13.05
C THR A 277 10.44 3.57 13.20
N LEU A 278 9.96 2.96 12.11
CA LEU A 278 8.87 1.97 12.11
C LEU A 278 9.17 0.77 13.03
N LEU A 279 10.41 0.29 13.04
CA LEU A 279 10.84 -0.89 13.79
C LEU A 279 11.52 -0.57 15.12
N ASN A 280 11.49 0.69 15.57
CA ASN A 280 12.04 1.06 16.88
C ASN A 280 11.21 0.44 18.01
N LYS A 281 11.87 -0.35 18.87
CA LYS A 281 11.25 -1.08 19.99
C LYS A 281 10.81 -0.18 21.12
N GLU A 282 11.35 1.04 21.19
CA GLU A 282 11.01 2.00 22.25
C GLU A 282 9.61 2.60 22.06
N PHE A 283 9.14 2.71 20.81
CA PHE A 283 7.80 3.23 20.55
C PHE A 283 6.73 2.19 20.87
N THR A 284 5.67 2.65 21.55
CA THR A 284 4.54 1.84 21.98
C THR A 284 3.20 2.31 21.42
N HIS A 285 3.13 3.54 20.91
CA HIS A 285 1.92 4.12 20.34
C HIS A 285 2.21 4.73 18.95
N LEU A 286 1.19 4.78 18.15
CA LEU A 286 1.21 5.32 16.79
C LEU A 286 -0.07 6.12 16.53
N GLY A 287 0.11 7.35 16.06
CA GLY A 287 -0.91 8.13 15.39
C GLY A 287 -0.58 8.24 13.91
N VAL A 288 -1.55 7.98 13.06
CA VAL A 288 -1.42 8.14 11.61
C VAL A 288 -2.38 9.23 11.17
N GLY A 289 -1.92 10.11 10.31
CA GLY A 289 -2.73 11.15 9.69
C GLY A 289 -2.49 11.21 8.18
N VAL A 290 -3.55 11.13 7.42
CA VAL A 290 -3.52 11.18 5.96
C VAL A 290 -4.38 12.36 5.50
N TYR A 291 -3.85 13.17 4.61
CA TYR A 291 -4.61 14.18 3.90
C TYR A 291 -4.34 14.02 2.39
N GLU A 292 -5.34 13.62 1.64
CA GLU A 292 -5.23 13.24 0.22
C GLU A 292 -4.08 12.25 -0.02
N LYS A 293 -2.97 12.71 -0.62
CA LYS A 293 -1.77 11.90 -0.89
C LYS A 293 -0.57 12.26 -0.01
N TYR A 294 -0.79 12.95 1.10
CA TYR A 294 0.22 13.21 2.12
C TYR A 294 -0.01 12.30 3.32
N TYR A 295 1.04 11.66 3.80
CA TYR A 295 0.98 10.62 4.82
C TYR A 295 1.96 10.94 5.92
N THR A 296 1.50 10.90 7.18
CA THR A 296 2.33 11.09 8.37
C THR A 296 2.07 9.98 9.37
N GLN A 297 3.15 9.36 9.88
CA GLN A 297 3.15 8.49 11.05
C GLN A 297 3.89 9.19 12.17
N ASN A 298 3.24 9.42 13.31
CA ASN A 298 3.88 9.90 14.53
C ASN A 298 3.91 8.78 15.55
N PHE A 299 5.11 8.37 15.92
CA PHE A 299 5.37 7.33 16.92
C PHE A 299 5.71 7.97 18.24
N ILE A 300 5.15 7.45 19.34
CA ILE A 300 5.48 7.94 20.68
C ILE A 300 5.69 6.79 21.66
N LYS A 301 6.42 7.10 22.73
CA LYS A 301 6.44 6.39 23.99
C LYS A 301 5.91 7.36 25.05
N PRO A 302 4.69 7.18 25.57
CA PRO A 302 4.12 8.01 26.64
C PRO A 302 4.93 7.99 27.92
#